data_76c534fc22d3f48d9cdfb34b77a655cd
#
_entry.id   76c534fc22d3f48d9cdfb34b77a655cd
#
_cell.length_a   1.000
_cell.length_b   1.000
_cell.length_c   1.000
_cell.angle_alpha   90.00
_cell.angle_beta   90.00
_cell.angle_gamma   90.00
#
_symmetry.space_group_name_H-M   'P 1'
#
loop_
_entity.id
_entity.type
_entity.pdbx_description
1 polymer ?
#
loop_
_entity_poly.entity_id
_entity_poly.type
_entity_poly.pdbx_seq_one_letter_code
_entity_poly.pdbx_strand_id
1 'polypeptide(L)'
;MTSLILFSCASNADRSKETEAEWTAKNERAYEPVDVSAFDDSISHARKSFKNHIPTYKVYNPSQIVGIAENMLYLQNPDGGWKKNYDWLRKYYRNELEGQQNSLKKVPPLDYHIKTNGQQSTLDNRNIYSQIEYLALVYQQVPDPRYKESALRAFNWILNAQHPLSGGWTGSDVYGITYNDDIMSGTMTLLRDIASGLPQYAFLGKKAQAQAKAAYDKAIQCVIKTQIKIPQSDGSELLTAWCQQHDHETLQPIWARAFEPPSITIGESVELVLMLMKDPNPSDELKKCISAACEFLLRDDLVLKGKKIVRKSAKGELSDLGQYTDFETFMEDDPNAPALWARMYDIQTLKPIWCDRNRKICDSFNDMSKERRNGYSYTGKWVEKLRSPYAAWKEKFL
;
A
#
# COMPACT_ATOMS: atom_id res chain seq x y z
N MET A 1 -1.18 32.48 -17.26
CA MET A 1 0.23 32.47 -17.71
C MET A 1 0.91 31.27 -17.09
N THR A 2 0.95 30.18 -17.83
CA THR A 2 1.48 28.89 -17.41
C THR A 2 2.99 28.91 -17.64
N SER A 3 3.76 29.06 -16.57
CA SER A 3 5.23 29.00 -16.64
C SER A 3 5.65 27.56 -16.86
N LEU A 4 6.01 27.18 -18.07
CA LEU A 4 6.72 25.96 -18.39
C LEU A 4 8.13 26.08 -17.79
N ILE A 5 8.38 25.42 -16.67
CA ILE A 5 9.74 25.20 -16.17
C ILE A 5 10.34 24.09 -17.02
N LEU A 6 11.14 24.50 -18.01
CA LEU A 6 12.04 23.62 -18.74
C LEU A 6 13.12 23.10 -17.77
N PHE A 7 12.92 21.89 -17.22
CA PHE A 7 13.99 21.18 -16.53
C PHE A 7 14.98 20.68 -17.58
N SER A 8 16.17 21.25 -17.53
CA SER A 8 17.34 20.85 -18.30
C SER A 8 17.64 19.36 -18.10
N CYS A 9 17.60 18.59 -19.20
CA CYS A 9 18.16 17.26 -19.28
C CYS A 9 19.70 17.33 -19.13
N ALA A 10 20.21 17.52 -17.93
CA ALA A 10 21.61 17.27 -17.62
C ALA A 10 21.75 15.78 -17.31
N SER A 11 22.61 15.09 -18.05
CA SER A 11 23.26 13.81 -17.76
C SER A 11 22.90 12.53 -18.51
N ASN A 12 22.16 12.56 -19.61
CA ASN A 12 22.15 11.37 -20.49
C ASN A 12 23.45 11.20 -21.33
N ALA A 13 24.27 12.25 -21.45
CA ALA A 13 25.45 12.24 -22.29
C ALA A 13 26.64 11.48 -21.67
N ASP A 14 26.70 11.33 -20.35
CA ASP A 14 27.84 10.69 -19.67
C ASP A 14 27.68 9.16 -19.54
N ARG A 15 26.45 8.66 -19.64
CA ARG A 15 26.17 7.22 -19.55
C ARG A 15 26.54 6.41 -20.81
N SER A 16 26.69 7.04 -21.96
CA SER A 16 26.99 6.34 -23.22
C SER A 16 28.38 5.71 -23.26
N LYS A 17 29.21 5.97 -22.24
CA LYS A 17 30.61 5.49 -22.16
C LYS A 17 30.82 4.37 -21.14
N GLU A 18 29.86 4.13 -20.21
CA GLU A 18 30.02 3.10 -19.19
C GLU A 18 29.86 1.70 -19.82
N THR A 19 30.82 0.83 -19.62
CA THR A 19 30.78 -0.56 -20.10
C THR A 19 29.81 -1.40 -19.23
N GLU A 20 29.33 -2.55 -19.74
CA GLU A 20 28.50 -3.47 -18.97
C GLU A 20 29.21 -4.01 -17.71
N ALA A 21 30.55 -4.17 -17.78
CA ALA A 21 31.34 -4.60 -16.62
C ALA A 21 31.40 -3.51 -15.53
N GLU A 22 31.55 -2.25 -15.90
CA GLU A 22 31.52 -1.12 -14.98
C GLU A 22 30.14 -0.93 -14.37
N TRP A 23 29.11 -1.03 -15.19
CA TRP A 23 27.71 -1.04 -14.75
C TRP A 23 27.47 -2.11 -13.69
N THR A 24 27.86 -3.35 -13.99
CA THR A 24 27.68 -4.49 -13.07
C THR A 24 28.47 -4.30 -11.78
N ALA A 25 29.74 -3.91 -11.87
CA ALA A 25 30.59 -3.70 -10.70
C ALA A 25 30.04 -2.60 -9.76
N LYS A 26 29.55 -1.51 -10.32
CA LYS A 26 28.92 -0.42 -9.59
C LYS A 26 27.64 -0.89 -8.88
N ASN A 27 26.75 -1.59 -9.58
CA ASN A 27 25.46 -2.01 -9.07
C ASN A 27 25.55 -3.17 -8.08
N GLU A 28 26.59 -3.99 -8.16
CA GLU A 28 26.85 -5.10 -7.24
C GLU A 28 27.69 -4.72 -6.03
N ARG A 29 28.19 -3.49 -5.97
CA ARG A 29 28.94 -3.00 -4.80
C ARG A 29 28.06 -3.02 -3.55
N ALA A 30 28.63 -3.55 -2.45
CA ALA A 30 27.96 -3.57 -1.15
C ALA A 30 28.12 -2.23 -0.40
N TYR A 31 27.03 -1.83 0.25
CA TYR A 31 26.91 -0.69 1.15
C TYR A 31 26.22 -1.15 2.44
N GLU A 32 25.96 -0.25 3.37
CA GLU A 32 25.07 -0.55 4.50
C GLU A 32 23.67 -0.92 3.95
N PRO A 33 23.09 -2.05 4.36
CA PRO A 33 21.79 -2.49 3.84
C PRO A 33 20.69 -1.47 4.11
N VAL A 34 19.87 -1.23 3.10
CA VAL A 34 18.59 -0.53 3.27
C VAL A 34 17.49 -1.57 3.29
N ASP A 35 16.53 -1.43 4.23
CA ASP A 35 15.40 -2.35 4.34
C ASP A 35 14.58 -2.37 3.06
N VAL A 36 14.32 -3.57 2.56
CA VAL A 36 13.54 -3.84 1.33
C VAL A 36 12.17 -4.47 1.64
N SER A 37 11.82 -4.67 2.91
CA SER A 37 10.55 -5.30 3.31
C SER A 37 9.32 -4.52 2.85
N ALA A 38 9.44 -3.20 2.65
CA ALA A 38 8.38 -2.38 2.05
C ALA A 38 8.01 -2.84 0.63
N PHE A 39 8.88 -3.58 -0.05
CA PHE A 39 8.66 -4.10 -1.41
C PHE A 39 8.13 -5.54 -1.45
N ASP A 40 7.98 -6.22 -0.30
CA ASP A 40 7.60 -7.64 -0.24
C ASP A 40 6.31 -7.94 -0.98
N ASP A 41 5.31 -7.06 -0.89
CA ASP A 41 4.04 -7.21 -1.59
C ASP A 41 4.23 -7.13 -3.12
N SER A 42 4.90 -6.09 -3.60
CA SER A 42 5.25 -5.91 -5.02
C SER A 42 6.07 -7.10 -5.57
N ILE A 43 7.09 -7.53 -4.82
CA ILE A 43 7.96 -8.67 -5.16
C ILE A 43 7.16 -9.98 -5.20
N SER A 44 6.31 -10.21 -4.19
CA SER A 44 5.44 -11.40 -4.12
C SER A 44 4.53 -11.49 -5.34
N HIS A 45 3.91 -10.38 -5.74
CA HIS A 45 3.09 -10.32 -6.93
C HIS A 45 3.89 -10.51 -8.23
N ALA A 46 5.08 -9.94 -8.33
CA ALA A 46 5.96 -10.14 -9.48
C ALA A 46 6.41 -11.61 -9.62
N ARG A 47 6.56 -12.30 -8.50
CA ARG A 47 7.02 -13.70 -8.44
C ARG A 47 5.91 -14.73 -8.31
N LYS A 48 4.64 -14.35 -8.36
CA LYS A 48 3.50 -15.24 -8.08
C LYS A 48 3.41 -16.48 -8.98
N SER A 49 3.97 -16.44 -10.18
CA SER A 49 4.01 -17.56 -11.12
C SER A 49 5.12 -18.57 -10.83
N PHE A 50 6.09 -18.23 -10.01
CA PHE A 50 7.16 -19.13 -9.63
C PHE A 50 6.78 -19.95 -8.39
N LYS A 51 7.14 -21.24 -8.38
CA LYS A 51 6.94 -22.09 -7.20
C LYS A 51 7.64 -21.50 -5.98
N ASN A 52 6.93 -21.40 -4.87
CA ASN A 52 7.41 -20.78 -3.62
C ASN A 52 7.93 -19.34 -3.81
N HIS A 53 7.49 -18.64 -4.86
CA HIS A 53 7.94 -17.29 -5.21
C HIS A 53 9.46 -17.18 -5.44
N ILE A 54 10.14 -18.29 -5.78
CA ILE A 54 11.58 -18.31 -6.08
C ILE A 54 11.78 -18.07 -7.58
N PRO A 55 12.33 -16.91 -7.99
CA PRO A 55 12.54 -16.60 -9.39
C PRO A 55 13.71 -17.38 -10.00
N THR A 56 13.69 -17.55 -11.31
CA THR A 56 14.80 -18.17 -12.08
C THR A 56 15.90 -17.18 -12.47
N TYR A 57 15.67 -15.88 -12.31
CA TYR A 57 16.65 -14.82 -12.57
C TYR A 57 17.44 -14.46 -11.30
N LYS A 58 18.59 -13.82 -11.48
CA LYS A 58 19.42 -13.33 -10.36
C LYS A 58 18.77 -12.13 -9.68
N VAL A 59 19.00 -12.01 -8.37
CA VAL A 59 18.47 -10.90 -7.55
C VAL A 59 19.60 -10.19 -6.80
N TYR A 60 19.43 -8.90 -6.54
CA TYR A 60 20.25 -8.13 -5.61
C TYR A 60 19.95 -8.55 -4.17
N ASN A 61 20.99 -8.51 -3.32
CA ASN A 61 20.79 -8.54 -1.88
C ASN A 61 20.58 -7.10 -1.32
N PRO A 62 20.05 -6.95 -0.09
CA PRO A 62 19.73 -5.63 0.47
C PRO A 62 20.93 -4.66 0.62
N SER A 63 22.19 -5.14 0.58
CA SER A 63 23.37 -4.28 0.61
C SER A 63 23.75 -3.71 -0.76
N GLN A 64 23.22 -4.26 -1.86
CA GLN A 64 23.47 -3.81 -3.23
C GLN A 64 22.52 -2.68 -3.62
N ILE A 65 22.49 -1.64 -2.78
CA ILE A 65 21.48 -0.58 -2.81
C ILE A 65 21.50 0.23 -4.11
N VAL A 66 22.66 0.38 -4.75
CA VAL A 66 22.78 1.11 -6.04
C VAL A 66 22.06 0.36 -7.15
N GLY A 67 22.21 -0.97 -7.24
CA GLY A 67 21.53 -1.76 -8.27
C GLY A 67 20.00 -1.70 -8.13
N ILE A 68 19.50 -1.75 -6.90
CA ILE A 68 18.06 -1.62 -6.63
C ILE A 68 17.56 -0.21 -6.99
N ALA A 69 18.34 0.84 -6.64
CA ALA A 69 17.97 2.22 -6.96
C ALA A 69 18.02 2.49 -8.48
N GLU A 70 19.00 1.93 -9.20
CA GLU A 70 19.05 2.04 -10.67
C GLU A 70 17.81 1.40 -11.32
N ASN A 71 17.30 0.26 -10.81
CA ASN A 71 16.01 -0.27 -11.27
C ASN A 71 14.90 0.77 -11.15
N MET A 72 14.83 1.48 -10.02
CA MET A 72 13.82 2.52 -9.81
C MET A 72 13.97 3.68 -10.80
N LEU A 73 15.20 4.14 -11.07
CA LEU A 73 15.45 5.22 -12.03
C LEU A 73 15.00 4.87 -13.45
N TYR A 74 15.33 3.66 -13.91
CA TYR A 74 15.00 3.23 -15.27
C TYR A 74 13.53 2.86 -15.46
N LEU A 75 12.88 2.37 -14.40
CA LEU A 75 11.50 1.90 -14.43
C LEU A 75 10.49 2.97 -13.98
N GLN A 76 10.94 4.20 -13.73
CA GLN A 76 10.06 5.32 -13.41
C GLN A 76 9.30 5.79 -14.66
N ASN A 77 7.98 5.90 -14.55
CA ASN A 77 7.13 6.43 -15.60
C ASN A 77 7.39 7.94 -15.85
N PRO A 78 7.08 8.45 -17.03
CA PRO A 78 7.24 9.87 -17.37
C PRO A 78 6.50 10.82 -16.42
N ASP A 79 5.37 10.39 -15.85
CA ASP A 79 4.57 11.16 -14.87
C ASP A 79 5.23 11.23 -13.48
N GLY A 80 6.29 10.48 -13.24
CA GLY A 80 7.05 10.47 -11.98
C GLY A 80 6.74 9.34 -11.03
N GLY A 81 5.69 8.55 -11.28
CA GLY A 81 5.37 7.36 -10.48
C GLY A 81 5.94 6.07 -11.06
N TRP A 82 5.45 4.95 -10.56
CA TRP A 82 5.77 3.60 -11.05
C TRP A 82 4.51 2.75 -11.12
N LYS A 83 4.50 1.79 -12.04
CA LYS A 83 3.48 0.72 -12.02
C LYS A 83 3.72 -0.21 -10.83
N LYS A 84 2.67 -0.88 -10.36
CA LYS A 84 2.77 -1.90 -9.31
C LYS A 84 3.44 -3.19 -9.80
N ASN A 85 3.85 -4.04 -8.86
CA ASN A 85 4.30 -5.41 -9.10
C ASN A 85 5.63 -5.52 -9.87
N TYR A 86 6.56 -4.61 -9.65
CA TYR A 86 7.96 -4.82 -10.03
C TYR A 86 8.67 -5.70 -9.00
N ASP A 87 9.55 -6.59 -9.47
CA ASP A 87 10.58 -7.17 -8.62
C ASP A 87 11.79 -6.22 -8.56
N TRP A 88 11.78 -5.36 -7.57
CA TRP A 88 12.82 -4.35 -7.40
C TRP A 88 14.21 -4.96 -7.17
N LEU A 89 14.27 -6.20 -6.70
CA LEU A 89 15.53 -6.90 -6.47
C LEU A 89 16.08 -7.60 -7.72
N ARG A 90 15.33 -7.69 -8.82
CA ARG A 90 15.80 -8.34 -10.05
C ARG A 90 17.07 -7.65 -10.55
N LYS A 91 18.12 -8.46 -10.88
CA LYS A 91 19.29 -7.98 -11.59
C LYS A 91 18.99 -7.95 -13.09
N TYR A 92 18.78 -6.74 -13.60
CA TYR A 92 18.61 -6.49 -15.03
C TYR A 92 19.96 -6.21 -15.68
N TYR A 93 20.10 -6.61 -16.95
CA TYR A 93 21.14 -6.06 -17.81
C TYR A 93 20.78 -4.61 -18.18
N ARG A 94 21.79 -3.80 -18.44
CA ARG A 94 21.59 -2.39 -18.78
C ARG A 94 20.70 -2.19 -20.00
N ASN A 95 20.93 -2.97 -21.07
CA ASN A 95 20.13 -2.91 -22.29
C ASN A 95 18.65 -3.31 -22.06
N GLU A 96 18.37 -4.23 -21.13
CA GLU A 96 17.00 -4.57 -20.75
C GLU A 96 16.30 -3.36 -20.12
N LEU A 97 16.97 -2.65 -19.18
CA LEU A 97 16.43 -1.45 -18.54
C LEU A 97 16.22 -0.31 -19.52
N GLU A 98 17.18 -0.08 -20.43
CA GLU A 98 17.05 0.93 -21.49
C GLU A 98 15.87 0.64 -22.43
N GLY A 99 15.67 -0.64 -22.77
CA GLY A 99 14.53 -1.11 -23.57
C GLY A 99 13.19 -0.86 -22.85
N GLN A 100 13.13 -1.17 -21.55
CA GLN A 100 11.94 -0.91 -20.74
C GLN A 100 11.67 0.59 -20.60
N GLN A 101 12.67 1.41 -20.28
CA GLN A 101 12.54 2.85 -20.19
C GLN A 101 12.00 3.47 -21.49
N ASN A 102 12.45 3.01 -22.64
CA ASN A 102 11.94 3.46 -23.93
C ASN A 102 10.46 3.10 -24.15
N SER A 103 10.04 1.92 -23.66
CA SER A 103 8.65 1.50 -23.69
C SER A 103 7.78 2.37 -22.78
N LEU A 104 8.26 2.73 -21.61
CA LEU A 104 7.56 3.58 -20.64
C LEU A 104 7.27 4.99 -21.16
N LYS A 105 8.09 5.53 -22.08
CA LYS A 105 7.82 6.84 -22.73
C LYS A 105 6.46 6.93 -23.41
N LYS A 106 5.84 5.79 -23.72
CA LYS A 106 4.52 5.67 -24.35
C LYS A 106 3.38 5.46 -23.37
N VAL A 107 3.68 5.32 -22.07
CA VAL A 107 2.65 5.13 -21.04
C VAL A 107 1.93 6.46 -20.83
N PRO A 108 0.59 6.51 -21.05
CA PRO A 108 -0.17 7.72 -20.80
C PRO A 108 -0.23 8.03 -19.29
N PRO A 109 -0.45 9.28 -18.90
CA PRO A 109 -0.76 9.62 -17.51
C PRO A 109 -1.93 8.80 -16.97
N LEU A 110 -1.99 8.69 -15.63
CA LEU A 110 -3.08 8.00 -14.98
C LEU A 110 -4.43 8.63 -15.33
N ASP A 111 -5.30 7.81 -15.88
CA ASP A 111 -6.71 8.14 -16.11
C ASP A 111 -7.55 6.95 -15.62
N TYR A 112 -8.32 7.15 -14.57
CA TYR A 112 -9.17 6.12 -13.98
C TYR A 112 -10.31 5.67 -14.89
N HIS A 113 -10.65 6.44 -15.91
CA HIS A 113 -11.70 6.12 -16.90
C HIS A 113 -11.17 5.28 -18.08
N ILE A 114 -9.84 5.19 -18.23
CA ILE A 114 -9.20 4.41 -19.29
C ILE A 114 -8.66 3.12 -18.69
N LYS A 115 -9.24 1.97 -19.08
CA LYS A 115 -8.63 0.66 -18.79
C LYS A 115 -7.27 0.58 -19.44
N THR A 116 -6.22 0.68 -18.65
CA THR A 116 -4.85 0.49 -19.10
C THR A 116 -4.42 -0.95 -18.90
N ASN A 117 -3.36 -1.32 -19.60
CA ASN A 117 -2.71 -2.63 -19.50
C ASN A 117 -1.84 -2.78 -18.21
N GLY A 118 -2.15 -2.04 -17.16
CA GLY A 118 -1.44 -2.08 -15.88
C GLY A 118 -0.04 -1.46 -15.90
N GLN A 119 0.26 -0.60 -16.86
CA GLN A 119 1.55 0.10 -16.95
C GLN A 119 1.56 1.47 -16.26
N GLN A 120 0.38 1.99 -15.89
CA GLN A 120 0.26 3.30 -15.25
C GLN A 120 0.81 3.31 -13.83
N SER A 121 1.20 4.50 -13.41
CA SER A 121 1.60 4.77 -12.03
C SER A 121 0.44 4.58 -11.06
N THR A 122 0.69 3.96 -9.92
CA THR A 122 -0.33 3.69 -8.89
C THR A 122 0.31 3.53 -7.52
N LEU A 123 -0.45 3.84 -6.47
CA LEU A 123 -0.05 3.60 -5.07
C LEU A 123 -0.29 2.17 -4.60
N ASP A 124 -0.97 1.34 -5.39
CA ASP A 124 -1.31 -0.04 -5.06
C ASP A 124 -0.08 -0.90 -4.71
N ASN A 125 -0.26 -1.86 -3.82
CA ASN A 125 0.79 -2.78 -3.38
C ASN A 125 2.02 -2.04 -2.82
N ARG A 126 1.79 -1.06 -1.95
CA ARG A 126 2.83 -0.26 -1.29
C ARG A 126 3.75 0.49 -2.25
N ASN A 127 3.23 0.91 -3.39
CA ASN A 127 4.03 1.50 -4.46
C ASN A 127 4.13 3.03 -4.34
N ILE A 128 5.13 3.62 -4.94
CA ILE A 128 5.50 5.04 -5.01
C ILE A 128 6.04 5.58 -3.68
N TYR A 129 5.30 5.54 -2.59
CA TYR A 129 5.81 6.06 -1.31
C TYR A 129 7.00 5.27 -0.77
N SER A 130 7.02 3.95 -0.95
CA SER A 130 8.15 3.10 -0.56
C SER A 130 9.39 3.33 -1.41
N GLN A 131 9.25 3.62 -2.72
CA GLN A 131 10.38 3.96 -3.58
C GLN A 131 10.97 5.34 -3.23
N ILE A 132 10.11 6.32 -2.85
CA ILE A 132 10.60 7.63 -2.38
C ILE A 132 11.45 7.45 -1.12
N GLU A 133 10.97 6.66 -0.16
CA GLU A 133 11.69 6.36 1.08
C GLU A 133 13.02 5.66 0.79
N TYR A 134 12.99 4.62 -0.04
CA TYR A 134 14.19 3.88 -0.42
C TYR A 134 15.24 4.78 -1.09
N LEU A 135 14.84 5.55 -2.10
CA LEU A 135 15.74 6.49 -2.80
C LEU A 135 16.29 7.56 -1.84
N ALA A 136 15.52 8.01 -0.86
CA ALA A 136 15.97 8.95 0.15
C ALA A 136 17.07 8.36 1.04
N LEU A 137 16.90 7.11 1.49
CA LEU A 137 17.90 6.40 2.30
C LEU A 137 19.16 6.06 1.50
N VAL A 138 19.01 5.67 0.23
CA VAL A 138 20.16 5.45 -0.66
C VAL A 138 20.92 6.75 -0.91
N TYR A 139 20.22 7.87 -1.10
CA TYR A 139 20.85 9.18 -1.32
C TYR A 139 21.73 9.63 -0.15
N GLN A 140 21.40 9.24 1.08
CA GLN A 140 22.24 9.54 2.25
C GLN A 140 23.62 8.84 2.19
N GLN A 141 23.68 7.64 1.61
CA GLN A 141 24.94 6.87 1.48
C GLN A 141 25.66 7.17 0.17
N VAL A 142 24.91 7.38 -0.91
CA VAL A 142 25.40 7.61 -2.27
C VAL A 142 24.67 8.86 -2.82
N PRO A 143 25.25 10.06 -2.68
CA PRO A 143 24.58 11.33 -3.00
C PRO A 143 24.54 11.60 -4.52
N ASP A 144 23.92 10.68 -5.29
CA ASP A 144 23.67 10.84 -6.71
C ASP A 144 22.43 11.72 -6.92
N PRO A 145 22.55 12.86 -7.62
CA PRO A 145 21.42 13.79 -7.82
C PRO A 145 20.21 13.16 -8.50
N ARG A 146 20.39 12.09 -9.27
CA ARG A 146 19.29 11.37 -9.94
C ARG A 146 18.32 10.74 -8.96
N TYR A 147 18.79 10.25 -7.79
CA TYR A 147 17.93 9.70 -6.75
C TYR A 147 17.01 10.77 -6.15
N LYS A 148 17.61 11.94 -5.87
CA LYS A 148 16.86 13.12 -5.43
C LYS A 148 15.80 13.56 -6.45
N GLU A 149 16.18 13.67 -7.72
CA GLU A 149 15.28 14.09 -8.81
C GLU A 149 14.14 13.10 -9.00
N SER A 150 14.43 11.79 -8.96
CA SER A 150 13.44 10.73 -9.07
C SER A 150 12.45 10.78 -7.89
N ALA A 151 12.95 10.87 -6.65
CA ALA A 151 12.14 10.99 -5.46
C ALA A 151 11.25 12.25 -5.48
N LEU A 152 11.77 13.38 -5.96
CA LEU A 152 11.00 14.62 -6.07
C LEU A 152 9.88 14.52 -7.11
N ARG A 153 10.15 13.89 -8.26
CA ARG A 153 9.10 13.63 -9.27
C ARG A 153 7.99 12.75 -8.69
N ALA A 154 8.35 11.71 -7.97
CA ALA A 154 7.39 10.80 -7.35
C ALA A 154 6.60 11.49 -6.22
N PHE A 155 7.23 12.33 -5.43
CA PHE A 155 6.54 13.15 -4.43
C PHE A 155 5.52 14.09 -5.07
N ASN A 156 5.88 14.77 -6.16
CA ASN A 156 4.95 15.61 -6.92
C ASN A 156 3.79 14.80 -7.51
N TRP A 157 4.07 13.55 -7.96
CA TRP A 157 3.02 12.65 -8.41
C TRP A 157 2.00 12.37 -7.30
N ILE A 158 2.45 12.07 -6.07
CA ILE A 158 1.57 11.85 -4.89
C ILE A 158 0.69 13.07 -4.62
N LEU A 159 1.28 14.28 -4.65
CA LEU A 159 0.53 15.52 -4.42
C LEU A 159 -0.55 15.76 -5.50
N ASN A 160 -0.23 15.48 -6.77
CA ASN A 160 -1.15 15.65 -7.89
C ASN A 160 -2.25 14.57 -7.90
N ALA A 161 -1.96 13.37 -7.39
CA ALA A 161 -2.91 12.27 -7.29
C ALA A 161 -3.89 12.41 -6.10
N GLN A 162 -3.64 13.34 -5.17
CA GLN A 162 -4.55 13.60 -4.06
C GLN A 162 -5.86 14.22 -4.57
N HIS A 163 -6.98 13.54 -4.32
CA HIS A 163 -8.28 14.02 -4.78
C HIS A 163 -8.65 15.37 -4.14
N PRO A 164 -9.01 16.40 -4.94
CA PRO A 164 -9.14 17.77 -4.43
C PRO A 164 -10.25 17.95 -3.40
N LEU A 165 -11.36 17.23 -3.52
CA LEU A 165 -12.52 17.33 -2.63
C LEU A 165 -12.38 16.45 -1.40
N SER A 166 -12.12 15.16 -1.57
CA SER A 166 -12.04 14.22 -0.45
C SER A 166 -10.73 14.30 0.33
N GLY A 167 -9.62 14.65 -0.33
CA GLY A 167 -8.27 14.61 0.26
C GLY A 167 -7.64 13.21 0.32
N GLY A 168 -8.33 12.18 -0.19
CA GLY A 168 -7.82 10.81 -0.26
C GLY A 168 -7.13 10.47 -1.57
N TRP A 169 -6.63 9.24 -1.67
CA TRP A 169 -6.00 8.67 -2.87
C TRP A 169 -6.73 7.43 -3.35
N THR A 170 -6.63 7.18 -4.65
CA THR A 170 -7.23 6.05 -5.35
C THR A 170 -6.18 4.97 -5.65
N GLY A 171 -6.59 3.70 -5.53
CA GLY A 171 -5.81 2.55 -6.01
C GLY A 171 -5.96 2.31 -7.51
N SER A 172 -5.57 1.13 -8.00
CA SER A 172 -5.61 0.80 -9.42
C SER A 172 -6.92 0.16 -9.89
N ASP A 173 -7.69 -0.42 -8.99
CA ASP A 173 -8.80 -1.30 -9.36
C ASP A 173 -10.15 -0.57 -9.44
N VAL A 174 -10.38 0.39 -8.55
CA VAL A 174 -11.65 1.13 -8.45
C VAL A 174 -11.38 2.59 -8.13
N TYR A 175 -12.11 3.51 -8.80
CA TYR A 175 -12.05 4.93 -8.48
C TYR A 175 -12.76 5.21 -7.16
N GLY A 176 -11.98 5.51 -6.15
CA GLY A 176 -12.46 5.78 -4.79
C GLY A 176 -11.32 5.94 -3.79
N ILE A 177 -11.60 6.54 -2.64
CA ILE A 177 -10.65 6.60 -1.52
C ILE A 177 -10.31 5.19 -1.11
N THR A 178 -9.05 4.79 -1.18
CA THR A 178 -8.63 3.39 -1.02
C THR A 178 -7.79 3.21 0.23
N TYR A 179 -8.30 2.44 1.20
CA TYR A 179 -7.60 2.05 2.42
C TYR A 179 -6.87 0.71 2.27
N ASN A 180 -7.26 -0.10 1.28
CA ASN A 180 -6.59 -1.36 0.96
C ASN A 180 -5.14 -1.13 0.48
N ASP A 181 -4.29 -2.16 0.63
CA ASP A 181 -2.89 -2.19 0.17
C ASP A 181 -2.04 -0.99 0.67
N ASP A 182 -2.38 -0.50 1.88
CA ASP A 182 -1.70 0.62 2.57
C ASP A 182 -1.67 1.94 1.76
N ILE A 183 -2.59 2.14 0.81
CA ILE A 183 -2.58 3.34 -0.05
C ILE A 183 -2.71 4.61 0.79
N MET A 184 -3.74 4.71 1.63
CA MET A 184 -3.90 5.86 2.52
C MET A 184 -2.83 5.86 3.62
N SER A 185 -2.67 4.76 4.36
CA SER A 185 -1.78 4.70 5.53
C SER A 185 -0.30 4.90 5.16
N GLY A 186 0.18 4.27 4.10
CA GLY A 186 1.55 4.41 3.63
C GLY A 186 1.85 5.80 3.07
N THR A 187 0.95 6.33 2.24
CA THR A 187 1.08 7.69 1.69
C THR A 187 1.06 8.75 2.80
N MET A 188 0.14 8.63 3.76
CA MET A 188 0.07 9.54 4.91
C MET A 188 1.31 9.42 5.81
N THR A 189 1.87 8.22 5.99
CA THR A 189 3.13 8.02 6.72
C THR A 189 4.26 8.81 6.08
N LEU A 190 4.48 8.65 4.76
CA LEU A 190 5.49 9.41 4.04
C LEU A 190 5.28 10.93 4.19
N LEU A 191 4.05 11.41 3.99
CA LEU A 191 3.74 12.85 4.07
C LEU A 191 3.97 13.41 5.48
N ARG A 192 3.57 12.69 6.53
CA ARG A 192 3.85 13.06 7.93
C ARG A 192 5.35 13.16 8.18
N ASP A 193 6.12 12.19 7.73
CA ASP A 193 7.55 12.08 7.97
C ASP A 193 8.32 13.18 7.22
N ILE A 194 7.93 13.51 6.00
CA ILE A 194 8.45 14.67 5.26
C ILE A 194 8.06 15.97 5.98
N ALA A 195 6.80 16.13 6.38
CA ALA A 195 6.30 17.30 7.08
C ALA A 195 7.01 17.53 8.42
N SER A 196 7.33 16.46 9.14
CA SER A 196 8.09 16.49 10.39
C SER A 196 9.57 16.81 10.18
N GLY A 197 10.06 16.82 8.94
CA GLY A 197 11.44 17.17 8.61
C GLY A 197 12.45 16.09 8.97
N LEU A 198 12.07 14.80 8.84
CA LEU A 198 13.01 13.72 9.08
C LEU A 198 14.26 13.85 8.18
N PRO A 199 15.46 13.57 8.73
CA PRO A 199 16.75 13.86 8.06
C PRO A 199 16.88 13.28 6.65
N GLN A 200 16.36 12.08 6.40
CA GLN A 200 16.44 11.44 5.09
C GLN A 200 15.70 12.22 3.99
N TYR A 201 14.71 13.04 4.36
CA TYR A 201 13.93 13.86 3.41
C TYR A 201 14.40 15.33 3.33
N ALA A 202 15.46 15.71 4.05
CA ALA A 202 15.94 17.09 4.09
C ALA A 202 16.28 17.67 2.70
N PHE A 203 16.69 16.79 1.76
CA PHE A 203 17.03 17.18 0.38
C PHE A 203 15.81 17.65 -0.44
N LEU A 204 14.58 17.31 -0.04
CA LEU A 204 13.36 17.80 -0.70
C LEU A 204 13.13 19.30 -0.46
N GLY A 205 13.63 19.84 0.64
CA GLY A 205 13.59 21.24 0.99
C GLY A 205 12.29 21.72 1.65
N LYS A 206 12.31 22.96 2.16
CA LYS A 206 11.19 23.53 2.95
C LYS A 206 9.86 23.61 2.21
N LYS A 207 9.89 23.84 0.89
CA LYS A 207 8.66 23.88 0.08
C LYS A 207 7.95 22.53 0.07
N ALA A 208 8.68 21.44 -0.17
CA ALA A 208 8.11 20.10 -0.14
C ALA A 208 7.60 19.73 1.26
N GLN A 209 8.31 20.14 2.31
CA GLN A 209 7.88 19.95 3.69
C GLN A 209 6.51 20.61 3.97
N ALA A 210 6.33 21.87 3.53
CA ALA A 210 5.05 22.58 3.68
C ALA A 210 3.92 21.96 2.84
N GLN A 211 4.23 21.49 1.62
CA GLN A 211 3.27 20.81 0.77
C GLN A 211 2.86 19.45 1.35
N ALA A 212 3.80 18.69 1.89
CA ALA A 212 3.53 17.42 2.57
C ALA A 212 2.60 17.64 3.79
N LYS A 213 2.86 18.68 4.60
CA LYS A 213 1.98 19.03 5.73
C LYS A 213 0.55 19.32 5.28
N ALA A 214 0.38 20.15 4.25
CA ALA A 214 -0.93 20.50 3.74
C ALA A 214 -1.69 19.29 3.17
N ALA A 215 -0.99 18.39 2.46
CA ALA A 215 -1.58 17.17 1.93
C ALA A 215 -1.94 16.18 3.05
N TYR A 216 -1.09 16.04 4.06
CA TYR A 216 -1.36 15.23 5.25
C TYR A 216 -2.59 15.72 6.00
N ASP A 217 -2.71 17.03 6.25
CA ASP A 217 -3.85 17.60 6.96
C ASP A 217 -5.18 17.35 6.22
N LYS A 218 -5.19 17.46 4.89
CA LYS A 218 -6.35 17.10 4.07
C LYS A 218 -6.70 15.62 4.21
N ALA A 219 -5.71 14.74 4.21
CA ALA A 219 -5.92 13.31 4.36
C ALA A 219 -6.45 12.94 5.76
N ILE A 220 -6.00 13.61 6.81
CA ILE A 220 -6.58 13.47 8.16
C ILE A 220 -8.08 13.81 8.17
N GLN A 221 -8.47 14.91 7.53
CA GLN A 221 -9.89 15.27 7.41
C GLN A 221 -10.69 14.25 6.58
N CYS A 222 -10.09 13.69 5.53
CA CYS A 222 -10.68 12.58 4.77
C CYS A 222 -10.95 11.36 5.68
N VAL A 223 -9.96 10.94 6.45
CA VAL A 223 -10.06 9.79 7.36
C VAL A 223 -11.17 10.00 8.41
N ILE A 224 -11.22 11.17 9.04
CA ILE A 224 -12.25 11.49 10.05
C ILE A 224 -13.66 11.44 9.43
N LYS A 225 -13.82 11.99 8.23
CA LYS A 225 -15.12 12.06 7.55
C LYS A 225 -15.61 10.72 7.01
N THR A 226 -14.70 9.83 6.63
CA THR A 226 -15.02 8.50 6.08
C THR A 226 -15.15 7.43 7.18
N GLN A 227 -14.85 7.74 8.44
CA GLN A 227 -15.11 6.82 9.54
C GLN A 227 -16.61 6.44 9.58
N ILE A 228 -16.91 5.15 9.46
CA ILE A 228 -18.28 4.65 9.36
C ILE A 228 -19.02 4.88 10.68
N LYS A 229 -20.22 5.42 10.57
CA LYS A 229 -21.14 5.72 11.67
C LYS A 229 -22.38 4.84 11.57
N ILE A 230 -22.72 4.18 12.66
CA ILE A 230 -23.90 3.33 12.74
C ILE A 230 -24.93 4.02 13.66
N PRO A 231 -26.10 4.44 13.14
CA PRO A 231 -27.16 4.99 13.98
C PRO A 231 -27.60 4.00 15.05
N GLN A 232 -27.77 4.47 16.28
CA GLN A 232 -28.26 3.68 17.41
C GLN A 232 -29.72 3.99 17.71
N SER A 233 -30.40 3.09 18.41
CA SER A 233 -31.84 3.25 18.76
C SER A 233 -32.13 4.42 19.70
N ASP A 234 -31.14 4.90 20.43
CA ASP A 234 -31.23 6.06 21.32
C ASP A 234 -30.95 7.40 20.62
N GLY A 235 -30.77 7.37 19.30
CA GLY A 235 -30.43 8.54 18.47
C GLY A 235 -28.94 8.93 18.44
N SER A 236 -28.09 8.21 19.16
CA SER A 236 -26.64 8.40 19.07
C SER A 236 -26.05 7.72 17.81
N GLU A 237 -24.79 7.97 17.53
CA GLU A 237 -24.03 7.29 16.47
C GLU A 237 -22.86 6.52 17.09
N LEU A 238 -22.77 5.23 16.77
CA LEU A 238 -21.58 4.43 17.04
C LEU A 238 -20.54 4.72 15.94
N LEU A 239 -19.45 5.36 16.32
CA LEU A 239 -18.29 5.49 15.44
C LEU A 239 -17.55 4.14 15.41
N THR A 240 -17.27 3.65 14.19
CA THR A 240 -16.64 2.34 13.98
C THR A 240 -15.26 2.48 13.33
N ALA A 241 -15.01 1.81 12.22
CA ALA A 241 -13.78 1.83 11.47
C ALA A 241 -14.06 2.20 10.00
N TRP A 242 -13.30 1.69 9.04
CA TRP A 242 -13.39 2.09 7.63
C TRP A 242 -13.69 0.90 6.73
N CYS A 243 -14.24 1.18 5.54
CA CYS A 243 -14.31 0.24 4.43
C CYS A 243 -12.99 0.23 3.64
N GLN A 244 -12.77 -0.79 2.83
CA GLN A 244 -11.62 -0.82 1.91
C GLN A 244 -11.62 0.35 0.94
N GLN A 245 -12.79 0.70 0.42
CA GLN A 245 -12.96 1.85 -0.46
C GLN A 245 -14.17 2.69 -0.06
N HIS A 246 -14.03 4.01 -0.25
CA HIS A 246 -15.11 4.98 -0.10
C HIS A 246 -15.20 5.85 -1.35
N ASP A 247 -16.40 6.29 -1.66
CA ASP A 247 -16.64 7.23 -2.75
C ASP A 247 -16.04 8.60 -2.46
N HIS A 248 -15.44 9.25 -3.45
CA HIS A 248 -14.76 10.54 -3.26
C HIS A 248 -15.72 11.71 -3.02
N GLU A 249 -16.96 11.63 -3.47
CA GLU A 249 -17.96 12.71 -3.35
C GLU A 249 -18.84 12.50 -2.12
N THR A 250 -19.42 11.31 -1.99
CA THR A 250 -20.36 10.98 -0.92
C THR A 250 -19.68 10.54 0.37
N LEU A 251 -18.42 10.13 0.29
CA LEU A 251 -17.60 9.57 1.38
C LEU A 251 -18.15 8.25 1.95
N GLN A 252 -19.15 7.65 1.30
CA GLN A 252 -19.76 6.41 1.73
C GLN A 252 -18.96 5.19 1.29
N PRO A 253 -19.04 4.06 2.03
CA PRO A 253 -18.49 2.79 1.60
C PRO A 253 -19.04 2.37 0.24
N ILE A 254 -18.16 1.89 -0.65
CA ILE A 254 -18.50 1.40 -2.00
C ILE A 254 -17.97 0.00 -2.25
N TRP A 255 -18.54 -0.66 -3.27
CA TRP A 255 -17.94 -1.86 -3.85
C TRP A 255 -16.59 -1.53 -4.48
N ALA A 256 -15.60 -2.33 -4.12
CA ALA A 256 -14.34 -2.35 -4.85
C ALA A 256 -14.35 -3.46 -5.91
N ARG A 257 -13.47 -4.48 -5.77
CA ARG A 257 -13.55 -5.66 -6.62
C ARG A 257 -14.82 -6.47 -6.33
N ALA A 258 -15.18 -7.38 -7.22
CA ALA A 258 -16.44 -8.14 -7.12
C ALA A 258 -16.61 -8.95 -5.80
N PHE A 259 -15.53 -9.17 -5.04
CA PHE A 259 -15.52 -9.88 -3.77
C PHE A 259 -15.25 -8.95 -2.56
N GLU A 260 -15.31 -7.64 -2.75
CA GLU A 260 -15.07 -6.60 -1.72
C GLU A 260 -16.30 -5.69 -1.60
N PRO A 261 -17.33 -6.11 -0.85
CA PRO A 261 -18.54 -5.33 -0.65
C PRO A 261 -18.31 -4.15 0.29
N PRO A 262 -19.23 -3.13 0.26
CA PRO A 262 -19.30 -2.14 1.31
C PRO A 262 -19.40 -2.82 2.68
N SER A 263 -18.44 -2.54 3.56
CA SER A 263 -18.26 -3.27 4.83
C SER A 263 -17.36 -2.48 5.78
N ILE A 264 -17.30 -2.88 7.04
CA ILE A 264 -16.24 -2.47 7.96
C ILE A 264 -15.10 -3.46 7.79
N THR A 265 -13.89 -2.96 7.46
CA THR A 265 -12.72 -3.81 7.23
C THR A 265 -11.72 -3.71 8.37
N ILE A 266 -11.32 -4.86 8.89
CA ILE A 266 -10.53 -4.91 10.13
C ILE A 266 -9.04 -4.66 9.87
N GLY A 267 -8.44 -5.38 8.92
CA GLY A 267 -7.00 -5.31 8.68
C GLY A 267 -6.55 -3.90 8.29
N GLU A 268 -7.21 -3.32 7.32
CA GLU A 268 -6.97 -1.97 6.81
C GLU A 268 -7.17 -0.90 7.89
N SER A 269 -8.23 -1.06 8.70
CA SER A 269 -8.53 -0.14 9.79
C SER A 269 -7.48 -0.20 10.90
N VAL A 270 -6.97 -1.38 11.22
CA VAL A 270 -5.89 -1.54 12.22
C VAL A 270 -4.61 -0.84 11.75
N GLU A 271 -4.17 -1.07 10.51
CA GLU A 271 -2.96 -0.43 9.98
C GLU A 271 -3.11 1.10 9.90
N LEU A 272 -4.30 1.58 9.50
CA LEU A 272 -4.61 3.00 9.50
C LEU A 272 -4.52 3.62 10.91
N VAL A 273 -5.17 3.01 11.90
CA VAL A 273 -5.18 3.53 13.28
C VAL A 273 -3.78 3.51 13.90
N LEU A 274 -2.99 2.45 13.64
CA LEU A 274 -1.59 2.38 14.07
C LEU A 274 -0.75 3.52 13.48
N MET A 275 -1.02 3.91 12.24
CA MET A 275 -0.39 5.07 11.60
C MET A 275 -0.86 6.38 12.24
N LEU A 276 -2.17 6.55 12.46
CA LEU A 276 -2.74 7.76 13.06
C LEU A 276 -2.23 8.00 14.49
N MET A 277 -2.06 6.96 15.30
CA MET A 277 -1.50 7.04 16.65
C MET A 277 -0.05 7.56 16.69
N LYS A 278 0.65 7.57 15.57
CA LYS A 278 1.99 8.15 15.45
C LYS A 278 1.98 9.66 15.19
N ASP A 279 0.81 10.30 15.05
CA ASP A 279 0.73 11.75 14.97
C ASP A 279 1.21 12.36 16.30
N PRO A 280 2.24 13.24 16.28
CA PRO A 280 2.80 13.78 17.50
C PRO A 280 1.88 14.79 18.22
N ASN A 281 0.94 15.41 17.48
CA ASN A 281 0.04 16.45 17.98
C ASN A 281 -1.38 16.26 17.41
N PRO A 282 -2.07 15.15 17.76
CA PRO A 282 -3.40 14.88 17.22
C PRO A 282 -4.42 15.90 17.73
N SER A 283 -5.27 16.42 16.83
CA SER A 283 -6.41 17.26 17.21
C SER A 283 -7.42 16.46 18.04
N ASP A 284 -8.31 17.15 18.77
CA ASP A 284 -9.33 16.46 19.57
C ASP A 284 -10.29 15.64 18.70
N GLU A 285 -10.59 16.09 17.48
CA GLU A 285 -11.35 15.30 16.50
C GLU A 285 -10.61 14.01 16.10
N LEU A 286 -9.29 14.11 15.86
CA LEU A 286 -8.48 12.96 15.53
C LEU A 286 -8.35 11.99 16.72
N LYS A 287 -8.20 12.52 17.96
CA LYS A 287 -8.20 11.70 19.18
C LYS A 287 -9.51 10.93 19.33
N LYS A 288 -10.66 11.59 19.11
CA LYS A 288 -11.98 10.95 19.15
C LYS A 288 -12.10 9.86 18.07
N CYS A 289 -11.63 10.15 16.85
CA CYS A 289 -11.62 9.20 15.73
C CYS A 289 -10.80 7.94 16.06
N ILE A 290 -9.57 8.11 16.55
CA ILE A 290 -8.67 7.02 16.95
C ILE A 290 -9.28 6.19 18.08
N SER A 291 -9.77 6.85 19.16
CA SER A 291 -10.34 6.15 20.31
C SER A 291 -11.54 5.30 19.93
N ALA A 292 -12.48 5.89 19.19
CA ALA A 292 -13.68 5.19 18.76
C ALA A 292 -13.34 3.97 17.86
N ALA A 293 -12.41 4.13 16.92
CA ALA A 293 -11.98 3.02 16.07
C ALA A 293 -11.28 1.91 16.87
N CYS A 294 -10.38 2.26 17.79
CA CYS A 294 -9.71 1.28 18.65
C CYS A 294 -10.71 0.52 19.53
N GLU A 295 -11.63 1.23 20.17
CA GLU A 295 -12.65 0.61 21.03
C GLU A 295 -13.58 -0.30 20.24
N PHE A 296 -13.97 0.11 19.03
CA PHE A 296 -14.73 -0.74 18.11
C PHE A 296 -13.96 -2.00 17.70
N LEU A 297 -12.73 -1.86 17.21
CA LEU A 297 -11.91 -2.98 16.73
C LEU A 297 -11.58 -4.00 17.82
N LEU A 298 -11.47 -3.55 19.08
CA LEU A 298 -11.17 -4.39 20.24
C LEU A 298 -12.39 -5.12 20.81
N ARG A 299 -13.58 -4.96 20.24
CA ARG A 299 -14.81 -5.61 20.70
C ARG A 299 -14.74 -7.13 20.62
N ASP A 300 -15.26 -7.79 21.62
CA ASP A 300 -15.25 -9.25 21.76
C ASP A 300 -16.24 -9.96 20.81
N ASP A 301 -17.29 -9.26 20.37
CA ASP A 301 -18.30 -9.77 19.45
C ASP A 301 -17.84 -9.80 17.98
N LEU A 302 -16.70 -9.16 17.66
CA LEU A 302 -16.06 -9.26 16.36
C LEU A 302 -15.11 -10.47 16.25
N VAL A 303 -14.81 -11.16 17.35
CA VAL A 303 -13.93 -12.32 17.36
C VAL A 303 -14.63 -13.56 16.80
N LEU A 304 -14.02 -14.24 15.84
CA LEU A 304 -14.45 -15.55 15.35
C LEU A 304 -14.07 -16.63 16.37
N LYS A 305 -14.85 -16.70 17.46
CA LYS A 305 -14.55 -17.60 18.60
C LYS A 305 -14.59 -19.06 18.18
N GLY A 306 -13.56 -19.83 18.57
CA GLY A 306 -13.49 -21.25 18.28
C GLY A 306 -13.33 -21.60 16.81
N LYS A 307 -12.77 -20.69 15.99
CA LYS A 307 -12.49 -20.91 14.57
C LYS A 307 -10.99 -20.83 14.27
N LYS A 308 -10.49 -21.73 13.43
CA LYS A 308 -9.12 -21.69 12.91
C LYS A 308 -9.08 -21.86 11.40
N ILE A 309 -8.05 -21.32 10.77
CA ILE A 309 -7.73 -21.56 9.35
C ILE A 309 -6.74 -22.70 9.24
N VAL A 310 -7.06 -23.67 8.41
CA VAL A 310 -6.20 -24.82 8.10
C VAL A 310 -5.90 -24.86 6.61
N ARG A 311 -4.69 -25.27 6.25
CA ARG A 311 -4.27 -25.52 4.87
C ARG A 311 -4.04 -27.01 4.71
N LYS A 312 -4.77 -27.64 3.78
CA LYS A 312 -4.60 -29.05 3.42
C LYS A 312 -3.84 -29.15 2.11
N SER A 313 -2.86 -30.05 2.04
CA SER A 313 -2.12 -30.28 0.80
C SER A 313 -3.06 -30.67 -0.33
N ALA A 314 -2.84 -30.10 -1.51
CA ALA A 314 -3.58 -30.39 -2.73
C ALA A 314 -2.60 -30.56 -3.89
N LYS A 315 -3.08 -31.07 -5.04
CA LYS A 315 -2.26 -31.12 -6.25
C LYS A 315 -1.87 -29.69 -6.65
N GLY A 316 -0.57 -29.45 -6.82
CA GLY A 316 -0.06 -28.16 -7.25
C GLY A 316 -0.57 -27.78 -8.64
N GLU A 317 -1.12 -26.59 -8.77
CA GLU A 317 -1.68 -26.06 -10.01
C GLU A 317 -1.43 -24.56 -10.14
N LEU A 318 -1.40 -24.09 -11.39
CA LEU A 318 -1.39 -22.66 -11.71
C LEU A 318 -2.83 -22.24 -12.00
N SER A 319 -3.36 -21.27 -11.26
CA SER A 319 -4.70 -20.75 -11.51
C SER A 319 -4.75 -19.92 -12.80
N ASP A 320 -5.95 -19.67 -13.33
CA ASP A 320 -6.18 -18.77 -14.48
C ASP A 320 -5.64 -17.35 -14.26
N LEU A 321 -5.44 -16.98 -13.00
CA LEU A 321 -4.85 -15.70 -12.59
C LEU A 321 -3.31 -15.76 -12.45
N GLY A 322 -2.68 -16.87 -12.85
CA GLY A 322 -1.24 -17.07 -12.80
C GLY A 322 -0.68 -17.23 -11.39
N GLN A 323 -1.48 -17.65 -10.41
CA GLN A 323 -1.05 -17.95 -9.05
C GLN A 323 -0.85 -19.46 -8.88
N TYR A 324 0.36 -19.86 -8.46
CA TYR A 324 0.65 -21.26 -8.13
C TYR A 324 0.18 -21.59 -6.72
N THR A 325 -0.59 -22.67 -6.56
CA THR A 325 -1.01 -23.17 -5.24
C THR A 325 -0.94 -24.69 -5.19
N ASP A 326 -0.47 -25.24 -4.08
CA ASP A 326 -0.40 -26.68 -3.80
C ASP A 326 -1.11 -27.05 -2.48
N PHE A 327 -2.05 -26.19 -2.07
CA PHE A 327 -2.90 -26.37 -0.89
C PHE A 327 -4.33 -25.90 -1.14
N GLU A 328 -5.21 -26.26 -0.23
CA GLU A 328 -6.57 -25.73 -0.14
C GLU A 328 -6.85 -25.26 1.30
N THR A 329 -7.44 -24.09 1.42
CA THR A 329 -7.69 -23.41 2.70
C THR A 329 -9.12 -23.65 3.16
N PHE A 330 -9.28 -23.99 4.45
CA PHE A 330 -10.57 -24.21 5.11
C PHE A 330 -10.62 -23.50 6.45
N MET A 331 -11.84 -23.22 6.92
CA MET A 331 -12.10 -22.83 8.30
C MET A 331 -12.69 -24.01 9.04
N GLU A 332 -12.11 -24.36 10.18
CA GLU A 332 -12.53 -25.47 11.04
C GLU A 332 -12.84 -24.99 12.46
N ASP A 333 -13.66 -25.77 13.16
CA ASP A 333 -13.94 -25.55 14.57
C ASP A 333 -12.79 -26.05 15.43
N ASP A 334 -12.37 -25.21 16.39
CA ASP A 334 -11.40 -25.54 17.42
C ASP A 334 -11.64 -24.64 18.64
N PRO A 335 -12.26 -25.17 19.72
CA PRO A 335 -12.55 -24.36 20.92
C PRO A 335 -11.32 -23.71 21.56
N ASN A 336 -10.12 -24.24 21.29
CA ASN A 336 -8.86 -23.75 21.83
C ASN A 336 -8.12 -22.83 20.81
N ALA A 337 -8.74 -22.51 19.67
CA ALA A 337 -8.10 -21.64 18.67
C ALA A 337 -7.84 -20.25 19.25
N PRO A 338 -6.69 -19.64 18.93
CA PRO A 338 -6.44 -18.26 19.28
C PRO A 338 -7.44 -17.33 18.58
N ALA A 339 -7.59 -16.11 19.09
CA ALA A 339 -8.48 -15.11 18.53
C ALA A 339 -8.20 -14.90 17.04
N LEU A 340 -9.27 -14.83 16.25
CA LEU A 340 -9.25 -14.64 14.83
C LEU A 340 -10.36 -13.64 14.44
N TRP A 341 -10.13 -12.79 13.46
CA TRP A 341 -11.11 -11.83 12.94
C TRP A 341 -11.36 -12.08 11.46
N ALA A 342 -12.62 -11.87 11.02
CA ALA A 342 -12.89 -11.73 9.62
C ALA A 342 -12.32 -10.41 9.10
N ARG A 343 -11.99 -10.35 7.82
CA ARG A 343 -11.53 -9.10 7.19
C ARG A 343 -12.66 -8.09 7.04
N MET A 344 -13.87 -8.56 6.73
CA MET A 344 -15.04 -7.74 6.42
C MET A 344 -16.21 -8.09 7.32
N TYR A 345 -16.87 -7.05 7.84
CA TYR A 345 -18.09 -7.15 8.63
C TYR A 345 -19.18 -6.29 8.02
N ASP A 346 -20.41 -6.82 8.01
CA ASP A 346 -21.59 -6.08 7.59
C ASP A 346 -21.80 -4.86 8.49
N ILE A 347 -22.07 -3.71 7.88
CA ILE A 347 -22.16 -2.43 8.59
C ILE A 347 -23.33 -2.39 9.59
N GLN A 348 -24.45 -3.08 9.28
CA GLN A 348 -25.64 -3.03 10.12
C GLN A 348 -25.67 -4.13 11.17
N THR A 349 -25.31 -5.36 10.74
CA THR A 349 -25.46 -6.55 11.60
C THR A 349 -24.19 -6.92 12.35
N LEU A 350 -23.04 -6.35 11.96
CA LEU A 350 -21.71 -6.69 12.46
C LEU A 350 -21.35 -8.18 12.31
N LYS A 351 -22.00 -8.88 11.37
CA LYS A 351 -21.67 -10.27 11.03
C LYS A 351 -20.54 -10.33 10.01
N PRO A 352 -19.67 -11.36 10.07
CA PRO A 352 -18.65 -11.58 9.05
C PRO A 352 -19.24 -11.71 7.65
N ILE A 353 -18.59 -11.14 6.65
CA ILE A 353 -18.95 -11.27 5.23
C ILE A 353 -17.95 -12.17 4.51
N TRP A 354 -18.46 -13.21 3.85
CA TRP A 354 -17.71 -14.10 2.98
C TRP A 354 -18.20 -13.88 1.55
N CYS A 355 -17.47 -13.07 0.77
CA CYS A 355 -17.90 -12.69 -0.56
C CYS A 355 -16.99 -13.30 -1.63
N ASP A 356 -17.59 -14.05 -2.56
CA ASP A 356 -16.88 -14.64 -3.69
C ASP A 356 -16.85 -13.70 -4.90
N ARG A 357 -16.14 -14.08 -5.96
CA ARG A 357 -16.23 -13.41 -7.26
C ARG A 357 -17.69 -13.38 -7.71
N ASN A 358 -18.08 -12.51 -8.59
CA ASN A 358 -19.47 -12.29 -9.03
C ASN A 358 -20.43 -11.66 -7.97
N ARG A 359 -19.88 -11.06 -6.91
CA ARG A 359 -20.66 -10.43 -5.81
C ARG A 359 -21.52 -11.41 -5.01
N LYS A 360 -21.19 -12.69 -5.02
CA LYS A 360 -21.92 -13.71 -4.26
C LYS A 360 -21.49 -13.64 -2.79
N ILE A 361 -22.43 -13.29 -1.91
CA ILE A 361 -22.26 -13.47 -0.47
C ILE A 361 -22.54 -14.94 -0.13
N CYS A 362 -21.59 -15.59 0.52
CA CYS A 362 -21.66 -16.99 0.95
C CYS A 362 -22.06 -17.07 2.43
N ASP A 363 -22.74 -18.16 2.83
CA ASP A 363 -23.17 -18.38 4.21
C ASP A 363 -21.99 -18.66 5.14
N SER A 364 -20.94 -19.29 4.63
CA SER A 364 -19.70 -19.56 5.37
C SER A 364 -18.44 -19.35 4.54
N PHE A 365 -17.29 -19.26 5.23
CA PHE A 365 -15.98 -19.23 4.58
C PHE A 365 -15.76 -20.41 3.62
N ASN A 366 -16.22 -21.60 4.02
CA ASN A 366 -15.98 -22.83 3.26
C ASN A 366 -16.85 -22.92 1.99
N ASP A 367 -17.92 -22.13 1.87
CA ASP A 367 -18.78 -22.08 0.68
C ASP A 367 -18.23 -21.21 -0.44
N MET A 368 -17.18 -20.42 -0.15
CA MET A 368 -16.48 -19.67 -1.17
C MET A 368 -15.68 -20.60 -2.10
N SER A 369 -15.42 -20.15 -3.32
CA SER A 369 -14.54 -20.86 -4.25
C SER A 369 -13.13 -21.08 -3.68
N LYS A 370 -12.51 -22.20 -4.06
CA LYS A 370 -11.12 -22.54 -3.71
C LYS A 370 -10.16 -21.37 -4.05
N GLU A 371 -10.37 -20.77 -5.21
CA GLU A 371 -9.55 -19.65 -5.67
C GLU A 371 -9.60 -18.47 -4.67
N ARG A 372 -10.77 -18.10 -4.17
CA ARG A 372 -10.91 -17.03 -3.19
C ARG A 372 -10.35 -17.41 -1.83
N ARG A 373 -10.65 -18.58 -1.32
CA ARG A 373 -10.14 -19.06 -0.03
C ARG A 373 -8.61 -19.13 0.01
N ASN A 374 -7.97 -19.47 -1.12
CA ASN A 374 -6.51 -19.55 -1.23
C ASN A 374 -5.83 -18.21 -1.55
N GLY A 375 -6.47 -17.38 -2.37
CA GLY A 375 -5.85 -16.21 -3.00
C GLY A 375 -6.16 -14.87 -2.34
N TYR A 376 -6.88 -14.87 -1.20
CA TYR A 376 -7.24 -13.64 -0.50
C TYR A 376 -7.34 -13.86 1.02
N SER A 377 -6.81 -12.94 1.80
CA SER A 377 -6.78 -13.04 3.26
C SER A 377 -8.10 -12.57 3.87
N TYR A 378 -9.11 -13.45 3.91
CA TYR A 378 -10.42 -13.19 4.52
C TYR A 378 -10.40 -13.16 6.04
N THR A 379 -9.35 -13.66 6.67
CA THR A 379 -9.20 -13.71 8.13
C THR A 379 -7.78 -13.35 8.54
N GLY A 380 -7.63 -12.83 9.77
CA GLY A 380 -6.32 -12.50 10.32
C GLY A 380 -6.37 -12.17 11.81
N LYS A 381 -5.18 -11.95 12.36
CA LYS A 381 -4.94 -11.58 13.77
C LYS A 381 -4.56 -10.09 13.91
N TRP A 382 -4.98 -9.26 12.97
CA TRP A 382 -4.57 -7.85 12.89
C TRP A 382 -4.79 -7.08 14.18
N VAL A 383 -5.91 -7.33 14.87
CA VAL A 383 -6.31 -6.62 16.10
C VAL A 383 -5.36 -6.88 17.28
N GLU A 384 -4.65 -8.01 17.28
CA GLU A 384 -3.66 -8.31 18.33
C GLU A 384 -2.56 -7.24 18.39
N LYS A 385 -2.19 -6.65 17.24
CA LYS A 385 -1.18 -5.58 17.16
C LYS A 385 -1.64 -4.27 17.80
N LEU A 386 -2.94 -4.09 18.03
CA LEU A 386 -3.52 -2.82 18.46
C LEU A 386 -3.49 -2.62 19.97
N ARG A 387 -3.63 -3.70 20.75
CA ARG A 387 -3.86 -3.62 22.21
C ARG A 387 -2.80 -2.81 22.95
N SER A 388 -1.53 -3.15 22.80
CA SER A 388 -0.43 -2.48 23.50
C SER A 388 -0.18 -1.05 22.99
N PRO A 389 -0.10 -0.76 21.67
CA PRO A 389 0.03 0.61 21.17
C PRO A 389 -1.13 1.53 21.58
N TYR A 390 -2.37 1.02 21.57
CA TYR A 390 -3.52 1.84 21.98
C TYR A 390 -3.49 2.15 23.48
N ALA A 391 -3.12 1.20 24.33
CA ALA A 391 -2.98 1.46 25.77
C ALA A 391 -1.96 2.58 26.06
N ALA A 392 -0.78 2.52 25.44
CA ALA A 392 0.25 3.56 25.56
C ALA A 392 -0.19 4.91 24.99
N TRP A 393 -0.92 4.89 23.85
CA TRP A 393 -1.43 6.10 23.26
C TRP A 393 -2.50 6.78 24.12
N LYS A 394 -3.40 6.00 24.73
CA LYS A 394 -4.41 6.51 25.69
C LYS A 394 -3.76 7.22 26.87
N GLU A 395 -2.76 6.59 27.48
CA GLU A 395 -2.05 7.17 28.63
C GLU A 395 -1.40 8.53 28.28
N LYS A 396 -0.96 8.68 27.02
CA LYS A 396 -0.28 9.91 26.56
C LYS A 396 -1.24 11.03 26.20
N PHE A 397 -2.41 10.73 25.63
CA PHE A 397 -3.24 11.73 24.95
C PHE A 397 -4.66 11.91 25.51
N LEU A 398 -5.15 10.99 26.33
CA LEU A 398 -6.46 11.02 26.98
C LEU A 398 -6.35 11.03 28.50
#